data_0982816f3a440c2ecea7cc719b2841c5
#
_entry.id   0982816f3a440c2ecea7cc719b2841c5
#
_cell.length_a   1.000
_cell.length_b   1.000
_cell.length_c   1.000
_cell.angle_alpha   90.00
_cell.angle_beta   90.00
_cell.angle_gamma   90.00
#
_symmetry.space_group_name_H-M   'P 1'
#
loop_
_entity.id
_entity.type
_entity.pdbx_description
1 polymer ?
#
loop_
_entity_poly.entity_id
_entity_poly.type
_entity_poly.pdbx_seq_one_letter_code
_entity_poly.pdbx_strand_id
1 'polypeptide(L)'
;MLAVASEERLPAFPNVPTFKELGYNIVSGAYRGYALPKSASKATVKEWSDRIMKINSDPAFIKQMEDNAFVVVNIGHKDVNKFMKQQQKANKAIAKELGLIK
;
A
#
# COMPACT_ATOMS: atom_id res chain seq x y z
N MET A 1 15.42 -0.49 14.89
CA MET A 1 14.75 -1.22 13.77
C MET A 1 15.84 -1.94 12.98
N LEU A 2 15.67 -3.24 12.69
CA LEU A 2 16.69 -4.07 12.03
C LEU A 2 16.53 -4.12 10.52
N ALA A 3 15.31 -4.11 10.03
CA ALA A 3 14.96 -4.09 8.60
C ALA A 3 13.52 -3.60 8.40
N VAL A 4 13.22 -3.15 7.18
CA VAL A 4 11.87 -2.76 6.75
C VAL A 4 11.38 -3.65 5.62
N ALA A 5 10.07 -3.95 5.59
CA ALA A 5 9.44 -4.81 4.58
C ALA A 5 8.89 -4.02 3.38
N SER A 6 9.59 -2.98 2.97
CA SER A 6 9.25 -2.15 1.81
C SER A 6 10.14 -2.48 0.61
N GLU A 7 9.75 -2.06 -0.59
CA GLU A 7 10.57 -2.22 -1.80
C GLU A 7 11.89 -1.45 -1.69
N GLU A 8 11.85 -0.26 -1.13
CA GLU A 8 12.98 0.65 -0.92
C GLU A 8 13.06 1.07 0.54
N ARG A 9 14.20 1.61 0.95
CA ARG A 9 14.37 2.15 2.31
C ARG A 9 13.40 3.29 2.56
N LEU A 10 12.93 3.40 3.79
CA LEU A 10 12.03 4.48 4.17
C LEU A 10 12.84 5.79 4.32
N PRO A 11 12.36 6.92 3.77
CA PRO A 11 13.02 8.23 3.94
C PRO A 11 13.23 8.62 5.41
N ALA A 12 12.28 8.24 6.28
CA ALA A 12 12.37 8.47 7.72
C ALA A 12 13.47 7.63 8.41
N PHE A 13 13.92 6.53 7.79
CA PHE A 13 14.92 5.62 8.33
C PHE A 13 15.95 5.20 7.26
N PRO A 14 16.74 6.14 6.71
CA PRO A 14 17.60 5.90 5.55
C PRO A 14 18.72 4.88 5.81
N ASN A 15 19.08 4.66 7.07
CA ASN A 15 20.11 3.72 7.47
C ASN A 15 19.58 2.30 7.77
N VAL A 16 18.26 2.10 7.69
CA VAL A 16 17.64 0.78 7.92
C VAL A 16 17.48 0.07 6.59
N PRO A 17 18.09 -1.12 6.40
CA PRO A 17 17.99 -1.87 5.16
C PRO A 17 16.59 -2.45 4.96
N THR A 18 16.24 -2.76 3.73
CA THR A 18 15.06 -3.57 3.43
C THR A 18 15.36 -5.06 3.61
N PHE A 19 14.31 -5.88 3.77
CA PHE A 19 14.47 -7.33 3.75
C PHE A 19 15.06 -7.83 2.43
N LYS A 20 14.71 -7.19 1.31
CA LYS A 20 15.29 -7.51 0.00
C LYS A 20 16.79 -7.30 -0.06
N GLU A 21 17.31 -6.20 0.51
CA GLU A 21 18.75 -5.94 0.58
C GLU A 21 19.48 -6.98 1.44
N LEU A 22 18.79 -7.57 2.41
CA LEU A 22 19.31 -8.64 3.26
C LEU A 22 19.15 -10.05 2.66
N GLY A 23 18.67 -10.16 1.41
CA GLY A 23 18.49 -11.43 0.72
C GLY A 23 17.15 -12.12 0.93
N TYR A 24 16.21 -11.50 1.64
CA TYR A 24 14.88 -12.03 1.87
C TYR A 24 13.87 -11.35 0.93
N ASN A 25 13.18 -12.09 0.08
CA ASN A 25 12.15 -11.55 -0.82
C ASN A 25 10.84 -11.29 -0.07
N ILE A 26 10.88 -10.36 0.89
CA ILE A 26 9.74 -9.98 1.72
C ILE A 26 9.41 -8.52 1.47
N VAL A 27 8.23 -8.29 0.89
CA VAL A 27 7.60 -6.96 0.78
C VAL A 27 6.18 -7.09 1.30
N SER A 28 5.89 -6.41 2.38
CA SER A 28 4.59 -6.47 3.04
C SER A 28 4.31 -5.16 3.78
N GLY A 29 3.05 -4.79 3.88
CA GLY A 29 2.65 -3.59 4.60
C GLY A 29 1.15 -3.57 4.90
N ALA A 30 0.77 -2.70 5.81
CA ALA A 30 -0.62 -2.36 6.05
C ALA A 30 -1.05 -1.27 5.06
N TYR A 31 -2.16 -1.48 4.39
CA TYR A 31 -2.71 -0.53 3.42
C TYR A 31 -3.89 0.20 4.01
N ARG A 32 -4.00 1.47 3.70
CA ARG A 32 -5.17 2.30 3.98
C ARG A 32 -5.71 2.82 2.67
N GLY A 33 -7.03 2.87 2.56
CA GLY A 33 -7.70 3.33 1.36
C GLY A 33 -9.12 3.77 1.67
N TYR A 34 -9.80 4.23 0.64
CA TYR A 34 -11.18 4.67 0.71
C TYR A 34 -12.05 3.71 -0.07
N ALA A 35 -13.22 3.42 0.46
CA ALA A 35 -14.24 2.61 -0.21
C ALA A 35 -15.53 3.42 -0.32
N LEU A 36 -16.21 3.26 -1.43
CA LEU A 36 -17.54 3.82 -1.66
C LEU A 36 -18.58 2.70 -1.63
N PRO A 37 -19.84 3.00 -1.32
CA PRO A 37 -20.93 2.04 -1.43
C PRO A 37 -21.02 1.44 -2.84
N LYS A 38 -21.46 0.20 -2.94
CA LYS A 38 -21.64 -0.47 -4.25
C LYS A 38 -22.62 0.27 -5.18
N SER A 39 -23.54 1.06 -4.62
CA SER A 39 -24.49 1.90 -5.36
C SER A 39 -23.87 3.17 -5.96
N ALA A 40 -22.63 3.50 -5.61
CA ALA A 40 -21.97 4.69 -6.16
C ALA A 40 -21.80 4.57 -7.67
N SER A 41 -22.12 5.65 -8.40
CA SER A 41 -21.97 5.69 -9.85
C SER A 41 -20.50 5.62 -10.26
N LYS A 42 -20.23 5.16 -11.48
CA LYS A 42 -18.88 5.16 -12.05
C LYS A 42 -18.26 6.56 -12.07
N ALA A 43 -19.08 7.57 -12.34
CA ALA A 43 -18.64 8.97 -12.32
C ALA A 43 -18.20 9.41 -10.92
N THR A 44 -18.97 9.08 -9.89
CA THR A 44 -18.63 9.36 -8.49
C THR A 44 -17.34 8.66 -8.08
N VAL A 45 -17.19 7.37 -8.44
CA VAL A 45 -15.96 6.61 -8.15
C VAL A 45 -14.74 7.26 -8.80
N LYS A 46 -14.86 7.67 -10.07
CA LYS A 46 -13.77 8.34 -10.78
C LYS A 46 -13.43 9.68 -10.11
N GLU A 47 -14.42 10.50 -9.82
CA GLU A 47 -14.22 11.81 -9.19
C GLU A 47 -13.48 11.71 -7.86
N TRP A 48 -13.90 10.81 -6.98
CA TRP A 48 -13.23 10.58 -5.70
C TRP A 48 -11.82 10.05 -5.87
N SER A 49 -11.63 9.13 -6.81
CA SER A 49 -10.31 8.62 -7.15
C SER A 49 -9.36 9.72 -7.60
N ASP A 50 -9.81 10.58 -8.52
CA ASP A 50 -9.00 11.68 -9.04
C ASP A 50 -8.64 12.69 -7.93
N ARG A 51 -9.58 13.00 -7.03
CA ARG A 51 -9.34 13.88 -5.87
C ARG A 51 -8.30 13.30 -4.92
N ILE A 52 -8.41 12.01 -4.58
CA ILE A 52 -7.48 11.32 -3.69
C ILE A 52 -6.10 11.23 -4.33
N MET A 53 -6.02 10.89 -5.62
CA MET A 53 -4.75 10.83 -6.35
C MET A 53 -4.06 12.19 -6.40
N LYS A 54 -4.83 13.28 -6.52
CA LYS A 54 -4.30 14.65 -6.45
C LYS A 54 -3.72 14.97 -5.08
N ILE A 55 -4.40 14.61 -3.99
CA ILE A 55 -3.92 14.79 -2.62
C ILE A 55 -2.63 13.96 -2.40
N ASN A 56 -2.63 12.71 -2.84
CA ASN A 56 -1.47 11.82 -2.73
C ASN A 56 -0.25 12.28 -3.54
N SER A 57 -0.45 13.20 -4.48
CA SER A 57 0.62 13.79 -5.29
C SER A 57 1.07 15.17 -4.76
N ASP A 58 0.43 15.68 -3.71
CA ASP A 58 0.80 16.95 -3.09
C ASP A 58 2.09 16.79 -2.28
N PRO A 59 3.14 17.59 -2.58
CA PRO A 59 4.43 17.47 -1.89
C PRO A 59 4.34 17.67 -0.38
N ALA A 60 3.46 18.56 0.10
CA ALA A 60 3.29 18.80 1.53
C ALA A 60 2.65 17.59 2.22
N PHE A 61 1.66 16.96 1.57
CA PHE A 61 1.04 15.75 2.08
C PHE A 61 2.03 14.57 2.09
N ILE A 62 2.80 14.38 1.01
CA ILE A 62 3.82 13.35 0.93
C ILE A 62 4.83 13.52 2.06
N LYS A 63 5.35 14.73 2.25
CA LYS A 63 6.29 15.02 3.33
C LYS A 63 5.70 14.72 4.70
N GLN A 64 4.46 15.09 4.96
CA GLN A 64 3.78 14.79 6.23
C GLN A 64 3.66 13.27 6.47
N MET A 65 3.40 12.51 5.42
CA MET A 65 3.33 11.04 5.52
C MET A 65 4.70 10.44 5.80
N GLU A 66 5.72 10.88 5.09
CA GLU A 66 7.12 10.43 5.28
C GLU A 66 7.64 10.77 6.69
N ASP A 67 7.36 11.96 7.20
CA ASP A 67 7.72 12.38 8.57
C ASP A 67 7.08 11.47 9.64
N ASN A 68 5.96 10.80 9.31
CA ASN A 68 5.30 9.81 10.14
C ASN A 68 5.63 8.36 9.75
N ALA A 69 6.67 8.14 8.96
CA ALA A 69 7.12 6.84 8.47
C ALA A 69 6.09 6.07 7.62
N PHE A 70 5.18 6.79 6.95
CA PHE A 70 4.26 6.22 5.97
C PHE A 70 4.77 6.44 4.55
N VAL A 71 4.53 5.47 3.67
CA VAL A 71 4.77 5.59 2.23
C VAL A 71 3.43 5.83 1.54
N VAL A 72 3.35 6.88 0.74
CA VAL A 72 2.17 7.13 -0.08
C VAL A 72 2.20 6.24 -1.32
N VAL A 73 1.21 5.36 -1.44
CA VAL A 73 1.00 4.52 -2.62
C VAL A 73 -0.18 5.08 -3.42
N ASN A 74 0.09 5.60 -4.60
CA ASN A 74 -0.92 6.31 -5.40
C ASN A 74 -1.60 5.36 -6.39
N ILE A 75 -2.57 4.54 -5.90
CA ILE A 75 -3.33 3.58 -6.70
C ILE A 75 -4.76 4.07 -6.89
N GLY A 76 -5.14 4.38 -8.13
CA GLY A 76 -6.46 4.85 -8.50
C GLY A 76 -7.48 3.72 -8.75
N HIS A 77 -8.73 4.12 -9.02
CA HIS A 77 -9.86 3.19 -9.21
C HIS A 77 -9.67 2.16 -10.33
N LYS A 78 -8.83 2.44 -11.32
CA LYS A 78 -8.55 1.51 -12.43
C LYS A 78 -7.69 0.33 -11.99
N ASP A 79 -6.76 0.56 -11.06
CA ASP A 79 -5.72 -0.40 -10.69
C ASP A 79 -5.96 -1.06 -9.33
N VAL A 80 -6.81 -0.46 -8.48
CA VAL A 80 -7.05 -0.94 -7.12
C VAL A 80 -7.54 -2.38 -7.07
N ASN A 81 -8.38 -2.80 -8.01
CA ASN A 81 -8.89 -4.18 -8.06
C ASN A 81 -7.78 -5.20 -8.34
N LYS A 82 -6.83 -4.86 -9.22
CA LYS A 82 -5.66 -5.71 -9.51
C LYS A 82 -4.78 -5.81 -8.27
N PHE A 83 -4.49 -4.68 -7.64
CA PHE A 83 -3.74 -4.61 -6.40
C PHE A 83 -4.37 -5.47 -5.30
N MET A 84 -5.68 -5.29 -5.03
CA MET A 84 -6.39 -6.06 -3.99
C MET A 84 -6.39 -7.56 -4.26
N LYS A 85 -6.53 -7.99 -5.51
CA LYS A 85 -6.44 -9.40 -5.87
C LYS A 85 -5.05 -9.99 -5.61
N GLN A 86 -3.99 -9.24 -5.89
CA GLN A 86 -2.62 -9.65 -5.59
C GLN A 86 -2.41 -9.80 -4.08
N GLN A 87 -2.86 -8.83 -3.29
CA GLN A 87 -2.77 -8.88 -1.83
C GLN A 87 -3.58 -10.05 -1.26
N GLN A 88 -4.80 -10.27 -1.75
CA GLN A 88 -5.63 -11.40 -1.33
C GLN A 88 -4.95 -12.75 -1.62
N LYS A 89 -4.31 -12.90 -2.79
CA LYS A 89 -3.58 -14.12 -3.14
C LYS A 89 -2.41 -14.37 -2.19
N ALA A 90 -1.61 -13.33 -1.91
CA ALA A 90 -0.48 -13.43 -0.99
C ALA A 90 -0.94 -13.78 0.42
N ASN A 91 -1.94 -13.06 0.95
CA ASN A 91 -2.47 -13.29 2.29
C ASN A 91 -3.11 -14.69 2.43
N LYS A 92 -3.80 -15.18 1.40
CA LYS A 92 -4.34 -16.54 1.38
C LYS A 92 -3.24 -17.61 1.45
N ALA A 93 -2.14 -17.42 0.74
CA ALA A 93 -1.02 -18.36 0.78
C ALA A 93 -0.46 -18.47 2.21
N ILE A 94 -0.20 -17.32 2.84
CA ILE A 94 0.29 -17.26 4.22
C ILE A 94 -0.72 -17.88 5.20
N ALA A 95 -2.00 -17.54 5.06
CA ALA A 95 -3.05 -18.07 5.93
C ALA A 95 -3.19 -19.61 5.84
N LYS A 96 -2.99 -20.20 4.64
CA LYS A 96 -2.94 -21.63 4.46
C LYS A 96 -1.72 -22.25 5.13
N GLU A 97 -0.55 -21.66 4.95
CA GLU A 97 0.71 -22.12 5.55
C GLU A 97 0.64 -22.12 7.08
N LEU A 98 -0.02 -21.10 7.64
CA LEU A 98 -0.27 -20.99 9.08
C LEU A 98 -1.46 -21.85 9.57
N GLY A 99 -2.16 -22.58 8.71
CA GLY A 99 -3.31 -23.40 9.07
C GLY A 99 -4.57 -22.62 9.48
N LEU A 100 -4.63 -21.33 9.18
CA LEU A 100 -5.77 -20.47 9.51
C LEU A 100 -6.97 -20.66 8.57
N ILE A 101 -6.74 -21.15 7.38
CA ILE A 101 -7.76 -21.50 6.38
C ILE A 101 -7.40 -22.82 5.70
N LYS A 102 -8.44 -23.53 5.26
CA LYS A 102 -8.30 -24.79 4.49
C LYS A 102 -7.94 -24.53 3.02
#